data_04d0e389b36ef00d10a535b553edf5d2
#
_entry.id   04d0e389b36ef00d10a535b553edf5d2
#
_cell.length_a   1.000
_cell.length_b   1.000
_cell.length_c   1.000
_cell.angle_alpha   90.00
_cell.angle_beta   90.00
_cell.angle_gamma   90.00
#
_symmetry.space_group_name_H-M   'P 1'
#
loop_
_entity.id
_entity.type
_entity.pdbx_description
1 polymer ?
#
loop_
_entity_poly.entity_id
_entity_poly.type
_entity_poly.pdbx_seq_one_letter_code
_entity_poly.pdbx_strand_id
1 'polypeptide(L)'
;MTYKVIQWATGGVGRAAIQNISAHPELELVGCWVSSEAKDGRDVGDILGTGAMGITATRDADALIAMDADCVMYSPVMADPALVCRLLVSGKNVVTPLGWFYPGSRDVSALEAACREGNSTLHGTGIHPGGITERFPLMISALSAAITHVRAEEFSDIRTYDAPEVVGEIMLFGKTPEEAAASPMVSFLGDGFGQSMEMIAAELGFALDSEPLACLLYTSPS
;
A
#
# COMPACT_ATOMS: atom_id res chain seq x y z
N MET A 1 3.12 -23.72 -11.45
CA MET A 1 2.33 -22.67 -12.16
C MET A 1 2.94 -21.37 -11.76
N THR A 2 3.30 -20.51 -12.70
CA THR A 2 3.95 -19.24 -12.40
C THR A 2 2.96 -18.12 -12.67
N TYR A 3 2.77 -17.21 -11.70
CA TYR A 3 1.89 -16.06 -11.84
C TYR A 3 2.67 -14.88 -12.42
N LYS A 4 2.12 -14.26 -13.45
CA LYS A 4 2.64 -13.08 -14.12
C LYS A 4 2.29 -11.82 -13.34
N VAL A 5 3.29 -11.06 -12.94
CA VAL A 5 3.12 -9.87 -12.11
C VAL A 5 3.62 -8.62 -12.84
N ILE A 6 2.82 -7.57 -12.84
CA ILE A 6 3.23 -6.23 -13.24
C ILE A 6 3.56 -5.44 -11.97
N GLN A 7 4.73 -4.83 -11.92
CA GLN A 7 5.08 -3.86 -10.88
C GLN A 7 4.62 -2.46 -11.28
N TRP A 8 3.90 -1.78 -10.41
CA TRP A 8 3.48 -0.39 -10.62
C TRP A 8 4.27 0.55 -9.73
N ALA A 9 5.19 1.30 -10.33
CA ALA A 9 6.18 2.19 -9.73
C ALA A 9 7.44 1.51 -9.16
N THR A 10 8.55 2.26 -9.15
CA THR A 10 9.91 1.82 -8.79
C THR A 10 10.52 2.65 -7.66
N GLY A 11 9.70 3.13 -6.72
CA GLY A 11 10.14 3.71 -5.45
C GLY A 11 10.69 2.64 -4.50
N GLY A 12 10.96 2.97 -3.25
CA GLY A 12 11.51 2.03 -2.26
C GLY A 12 10.73 0.73 -2.16
N VAL A 13 9.39 0.82 -1.99
CA VAL A 13 8.50 -0.36 -1.96
C VAL A 13 8.54 -1.14 -3.28
N GLY A 14 8.49 -0.43 -4.42
CA GLY A 14 8.52 -1.08 -5.74
C GLY A 14 9.82 -1.81 -6.01
N ARG A 15 10.97 -1.26 -5.60
CA ARG A 15 12.28 -1.92 -5.68
C ARG A 15 12.30 -3.23 -4.88
N ALA A 16 11.85 -3.18 -3.63
CA ALA A 16 11.75 -4.35 -2.78
C ALA A 16 10.80 -5.40 -3.37
N ALA A 17 9.65 -4.98 -3.90
CA ALA A 17 8.69 -5.86 -4.54
C ALA A 17 9.30 -6.56 -5.77
N ILE A 18 9.96 -5.83 -6.67
CA ILE A 18 10.62 -6.41 -7.84
C ILE A 18 11.65 -7.47 -7.43
N GLN A 19 12.49 -7.17 -6.43
CA GLN A 19 13.49 -8.11 -5.93
C GLN A 19 12.85 -9.40 -5.39
N ASN A 20 11.77 -9.25 -4.61
CA ASN A 20 11.05 -10.39 -4.05
C ASN A 20 10.29 -11.19 -5.12
N ILE A 21 9.64 -10.53 -6.07
CA ILE A 21 8.97 -11.19 -7.20
C ILE A 21 9.99 -12.01 -7.98
N SER A 22 11.16 -11.43 -8.30
CA SER A 22 12.22 -12.10 -9.07
C SER A 22 12.87 -13.27 -8.33
N ALA A 23 12.85 -13.25 -6.99
CA ALA A 23 13.39 -14.34 -6.17
C ALA A 23 12.36 -15.44 -5.88
N HIS A 24 11.08 -15.21 -6.12
CA HIS A 24 10.02 -16.15 -5.78
C HIS A 24 9.78 -17.15 -6.92
N PRO A 25 9.81 -18.46 -6.65
CA PRO A 25 9.75 -19.50 -7.71
C PRO A 25 8.42 -19.58 -8.47
N GLU A 26 7.36 -19.00 -7.90
CA GLU A 26 6.02 -19.01 -8.49
C GLU A 26 5.60 -17.68 -9.08
N LEU A 27 6.48 -16.66 -9.09
CA LEU A 27 6.19 -15.34 -9.62
C LEU A 27 7.12 -15.00 -10.79
N GLU A 28 6.60 -14.28 -11.76
CA GLU A 28 7.33 -13.79 -12.93
C GLU A 28 7.01 -12.31 -13.12
N LEU A 29 8.01 -11.46 -13.07
CA LEU A 29 7.84 -10.05 -13.43
C LEU A 29 7.74 -9.94 -14.95
N VAL A 30 6.60 -9.45 -15.46
CA VAL A 30 6.35 -9.34 -16.91
C VAL A 30 6.25 -7.90 -17.40
N GLY A 31 6.06 -6.93 -16.51
CA GLY A 31 5.94 -5.53 -16.87
C GLY A 31 6.25 -4.60 -15.68
N CYS A 32 6.58 -3.36 -15.98
CA CYS A 32 6.86 -2.36 -14.97
C CYS A 32 6.38 -0.98 -15.43
N TRP A 33 5.52 -0.35 -14.64
CA TRP A 33 5.13 1.04 -14.86
C TRP A 33 6.04 2.00 -14.11
N VAL A 34 6.38 3.12 -14.75
CA VAL A 34 7.15 4.21 -14.15
C VAL A 34 6.50 5.56 -14.44
N SER A 35 6.58 6.48 -13.47
CA SER A 35 6.07 7.85 -13.65
C SER A 35 7.11 8.77 -14.32
N SER A 36 8.40 8.51 -14.10
CA SER A 36 9.48 9.34 -14.56
C SER A 36 9.82 9.09 -16.03
N GLU A 37 9.89 10.15 -16.83
CA GLU A 37 10.34 10.10 -18.22
C GLU A 37 11.77 9.57 -18.34
N ALA A 38 12.62 9.86 -17.37
CA ALA A 38 14.00 9.38 -17.35
C ALA A 38 14.13 7.86 -17.15
N LYS A 39 13.05 7.20 -16.74
CA LYS A 39 12.99 5.73 -16.56
C LYS A 39 12.24 5.04 -17.70
N ASP A 40 11.47 5.78 -18.48
CA ASP A 40 10.69 5.25 -19.59
C ASP A 40 11.60 4.64 -20.66
N GLY A 41 11.27 3.46 -21.14
CA GLY A 41 12.05 2.72 -22.13
C GLY A 41 13.35 2.07 -21.59
N ARG A 42 13.66 2.20 -20.30
CA ARG A 42 14.86 1.57 -19.70
C ARG A 42 14.56 0.17 -19.19
N ASP A 43 15.58 -0.67 -19.16
CA ASP A 43 15.51 -1.96 -18.49
C ASP A 43 15.30 -1.78 -16.97
N VAL A 44 14.40 -2.59 -16.40
CA VAL A 44 14.05 -2.53 -14.96
C VAL A 44 15.27 -2.81 -14.09
N GLY A 45 16.11 -3.76 -14.47
CA GLY A 45 17.33 -4.09 -13.75
C GLY A 45 18.35 -2.94 -13.76
N ASP A 46 18.43 -2.18 -14.86
CA ASP A 46 19.26 -0.97 -14.93
C ASP A 46 18.73 0.15 -14.01
N ILE A 47 17.40 0.28 -13.91
CA ILE A 47 16.77 1.22 -12.97
C ILE A 47 17.08 0.84 -11.51
N LEU A 48 17.12 -0.44 -11.21
CA LEU A 48 17.41 -0.96 -9.87
C LEU A 48 18.92 -1.02 -9.56
N GLY A 49 19.77 -1.06 -10.58
CA GLY A 49 21.21 -1.28 -10.45
C GLY A 49 21.59 -2.75 -10.19
N THR A 50 20.76 -3.70 -10.64
CA THR A 50 20.95 -5.14 -10.43
C THR A 50 21.43 -5.90 -11.67
N GLY A 51 21.65 -5.18 -12.78
CA GLY A 51 21.93 -5.79 -14.10
C GLY A 51 20.65 -6.04 -14.88
N ALA A 52 20.76 -6.21 -16.19
CA ALA A 52 19.63 -6.32 -17.09
C ALA A 52 18.69 -7.49 -16.73
N MET A 53 17.39 -7.19 -16.68
CA MET A 53 16.32 -8.16 -16.42
C MET A 53 15.55 -8.54 -17.69
N GLY A 54 15.76 -7.83 -18.80
CA GLY A 54 15.02 -8.03 -20.05
C GLY A 54 13.60 -7.48 -20.03
N ILE A 55 13.24 -6.64 -19.04
CA ILE A 55 11.92 -6.06 -18.88
C ILE A 55 12.05 -4.56 -19.05
N THR A 56 11.36 -4.02 -20.06
CA THR A 56 11.35 -2.59 -20.33
C THR A 56 10.31 -1.89 -19.48
N ALA A 57 10.72 -0.91 -18.69
CA ALA A 57 9.82 -0.04 -17.95
C ALA A 57 9.09 0.90 -18.91
N THR A 58 7.82 1.18 -18.64
CA THR A 58 7.03 2.08 -19.49
C THR A 58 6.13 3.01 -18.69
N ARG A 59 5.84 4.17 -19.28
CA ARG A 59 4.82 5.10 -18.81
C ARG A 59 3.45 4.84 -19.45
N ASP A 60 3.36 3.95 -20.42
CA ASP A 60 2.13 3.59 -21.09
C ASP A 60 1.29 2.65 -20.21
N ALA A 61 0.37 3.24 -19.46
CA ALA A 61 -0.55 2.51 -18.59
C ALA A 61 -1.48 1.60 -19.40
N ASP A 62 -1.91 2.02 -20.59
CA ASP A 62 -2.84 1.28 -21.42
C ASP A 62 -2.21 0.01 -21.98
N ALA A 63 -0.93 0.08 -22.36
CA ALA A 63 -0.18 -1.10 -22.78
C ALA A 63 -0.08 -2.13 -21.65
N LEU A 64 0.16 -1.71 -20.40
CA LEU A 64 0.24 -2.61 -19.25
C LEU A 64 -1.14 -3.16 -18.84
N ILE A 65 -2.21 -2.37 -18.96
CA ILE A 65 -3.58 -2.85 -18.74
C ILE A 65 -3.96 -3.93 -19.77
N ALA A 66 -3.53 -3.77 -21.01
CA ALA A 66 -3.79 -4.75 -22.08
C ALA A 66 -2.86 -5.99 -22.01
N MET A 67 -1.75 -5.92 -21.27
CA MET A 67 -0.79 -7.00 -21.13
C MET A 67 -1.41 -8.23 -20.43
N ASP A 68 -1.05 -9.44 -20.88
CA ASP A 68 -1.41 -10.69 -20.20
C ASP A 68 -0.65 -10.82 -18.87
N ALA A 69 -1.36 -10.62 -17.75
CA ALA A 69 -0.82 -10.75 -16.41
C ALA A 69 -1.91 -11.09 -15.40
N ASP A 70 -1.52 -11.80 -14.34
CA ASP A 70 -2.43 -12.27 -13.29
C ASP A 70 -2.62 -11.23 -12.18
N CYS A 71 -1.59 -10.43 -11.92
CA CYS A 71 -1.57 -9.52 -10.78
C CYS A 71 -0.78 -8.24 -11.05
N VAL A 72 -1.20 -7.17 -10.41
CA VAL A 72 -0.47 -5.90 -10.34
C VAL A 72 -0.07 -5.63 -8.88
N MET A 73 1.22 -5.52 -8.62
CA MET A 73 1.73 -4.94 -7.37
C MET A 73 1.73 -3.42 -7.51
N TYR A 74 0.71 -2.78 -6.94
CA TYR A 74 0.41 -1.37 -7.13
C TYR A 74 0.96 -0.52 -5.98
N SER A 75 2.08 0.16 -6.19
CA SER A 75 2.79 0.91 -5.15
C SER A 75 3.31 2.30 -5.58
N PRO A 76 2.52 3.14 -6.27
CA PRO A 76 2.88 4.54 -6.48
C PRO A 76 2.86 5.33 -5.17
N VAL A 77 3.22 6.61 -5.20
CA VAL A 77 3.19 7.47 -4.00
C VAL A 77 1.75 7.69 -3.50
N MET A 78 0.83 7.90 -4.43
CA MET A 78 -0.61 8.08 -4.14
C MET A 78 -1.43 7.14 -4.99
N ALA A 79 -2.51 6.62 -4.41
CA ALA A 79 -3.44 5.77 -5.13
C ALA A 79 -4.30 6.59 -6.10
N ASP A 80 -4.55 6.03 -7.28
CA ASP A 80 -5.57 6.49 -8.23
C ASP A 80 -6.67 5.42 -8.31
N PRO A 81 -7.82 5.61 -7.63
CA PRO A 81 -8.91 4.65 -7.63
C PRO A 81 -9.48 4.35 -9.03
N ALA A 82 -9.48 5.35 -9.93
CA ALA A 82 -9.98 5.14 -11.28
C ALA A 82 -9.07 4.20 -12.09
N LEU A 83 -7.75 4.37 -11.94
CA LEU A 83 -6.78 3.47 -12.55
C LEU A 83 -6.87 2.06 -11.95
N VAL A 84 -7.03 1.95 -10.63
CA VAL A 84 -7.20 0.64 -9.96
C VAL A 84 -8.46 -0.06 -10.48
N CYS A 85 -9.59 0.63 -10.66
CA CYS A 85 -10.78 0.06 -11.30
C CYS A 85 -10.48 -0.47 -12.71
N ARG A 86 -9.73 0.28 -13.53
CA ARG A 86 -9.36 -0.17 -14.89
C ARG A 86 -8.50 -1.44 -14.87
N LEU A 87 -7.55 -1.54 -13.94
CA LEU A 87 -6.75 -2.75 -13.74
C LEU A 87 -7.61 -3.95 -13.33
N LEU A 88 -8.54 -3.74 -12.40
CA LEU A 88 -9.47 -4.78 -11.95
C LEU A 88 -10.39 -5.26 -13.06
N VAL A 89 -11.01 -4.33 -13.82
CA VAL A 89 -11.88 -4.65 -14.96
C VAL A 89 -11.13 -5.44 -16.04
N SER A 90 -9.82 -5.19 -16.21
CA SER A 90 -9.00 -5.97 -17.15
C SER A 90 -8.73 -7.42 -16.73
N GLY A 91 -9.26 -7.85 -15.58
CA GLY A 91 -9.11 -9.21 -15.06
C GLY A 91 -7.87 -9.42 -14.19
N LYS A 92 -7.10 -8.37 -13.90
CA LYS A 92 -5.91 -8.46 -13.05
C LYS A 92 -6.25 -8.28 -11.59
N ASN A 93 -5.74 -9.14 -10.73
CA ASN A 93 -5.76 -8.88 -9.30
C ASN A 93 -4.84 -7.70 -8.97
N VAL A 94 -5.20 -6.93 -7.95
CA VAL A 94 -4.38 -5.80 -7.50
C VAL A 94 -4.01 -5.99 -6.03
N VAL A 95 -2.72 -5.92 -5.73
CA VAL A 95 -2.19 -5.90 -4.36
C VAL A 95 -1.54 -4.54 -4.13
N THR A 96 -1.88 -3.87 -3.04
CA THR A 96 -1.40 -2.51 -2.78
C THR A 96 -1.16 -2.23 -1.29
N PRO A 97 -0.08 -1.50 -0.95
CA PRO A 97 0.14 -0.99 0.40
C PRO A 97 -0.44 0.41 0.63
N LEU A 98 -1.26 0.94 -0.28
CA LEU A 98 -1.68 2.35 -0.26
C LEU A 98 -3.06 2.59 0.36
N GLY A 99 -3.71 1.56 0.89
CA GLY A 99 -5.04 1.68 1.46
C GLY A 99 -5.88 0.43 1.24
N TRP A 100 -7.19 0.56 1.51
CA TRP A 100 -8.13 -0.55 1.41
C TRP A 100 -7.71 -1.77 2.25
N PHE A 101 -7.04 -1.52 3.38
CA PHE A 101 -6.62 -2.55 4.34
C PHE A 101 -7.84 -3.24 4.95
N TYR A 102 -8.86 -2.45 5.26
CA TYR A 102 -10.19 -2.84 5.67
C TYR A 102 -11.18 -1.77 5.21
N PRO A 103 -12.00 -2.00 4.18
CA PRO A 103 -12.90 -0.97 3.66
C PRO A 103 -13.93 -0.51 4.70
N GLY A 104 -14.41 -1.40 5.58
CA GLY A 104 -15.30 -1.03 6.68
C GLY A 104 -16.53 -0.26 6.20
N SER A 105 -16.70 0.97 6.70
CA SER A 105 -17.79 1.89 6.35
C SER A 105 -17.55 2.74 5.09
N ARG A 106 -16.40 2.58 4.43
CA ARG A 106 -16.02 3.39 3.26
C ARG A 106 -16.76 2.96 2.01
N ASP A 107 -17.08 3.93 1.16
CA ASP A 107 -17.69 3.61 -0.13
C ASP A 107 -16.63 3.02 -1.08
N VAL A 108 -16.72 1.73 -1.29
CA VAL A 108 -15.88 0.96 -2.24
C VAL A 108 -16.70 0.38 -3.39
N SER A 109 -17.92 0.87 -3.59
CA SER A 109 -18.88 0.34 -4.57
C SER A 109 -18.31 0.27 -6.00
N ALA A 110 -17.54 1.29 -6.41
CA ALA A 110 -16.89 1.32 -7.72
C ALA A 110 -15.81 0.22 -7.85
N LEU A 111 -15.01 0.02 -6.81
CA LEU A 111 -13.98 -1.03 -6.78
C LEU A 111 -14.62 -2.43 -6.78
N GLU A 112 -15.67 -2.62 -6.01
CA GLU A 112 -16.42 -3.88 -6.00
C GLU A 112 -17.06 -4.18 -7.36
N ALA A 113 -17.63 -3.15 -8.01
CA ALA A 113 -18.16 -3.31 -9.37
C ALA A 113 -17.07 -3.74 -10.35
N ALA A 114 -15.90 -3.08 -10.30
CA ALA A 114 -14.75 -3.41 -11.12
C ALA A 114 -14.22 -4.84 -10.86
N CYS A 115 -14.14 -5.25 -9.59
CA CYS A 115 -13.77 -6.62 -9.23
C CYS A 115 -14.75 -7.65 -9.80
N ARG A 116 -16.06 -7.38 -9.72
CA ARG A 116 -17.08 -8.28 -10.27
C ARG A 116 -17.01 -8.37 -11.80
N GLU A 117 -16.84 -7.23 -12.48
CA GLU A 117 -16.74 -7.16 -13.93
C GLU A 117 -15.52 -7.92 -14.46
N GLY A 118 -14.35 -7.70 -13.86
CA GLY A 118 -13.10 -8.34 -14.26
C GLY A 118 -12.88 -9.73 -13.66
N ASN A 119 -13.77 -10.22 -12.78
CA ASN A 119 -13.55 -11.44 -11.99
C ASN A 119 -12.18 -11.41 -11.28
N SER A 120 -11.87 -10.30 -10.66
CA SER A 120 -10.59 -9.97 -10.03
C SER A 120 -10.74 -9.59 -8.56
N THR A 121 -9.63 -9.43 -7.86
CA THR A 121 -9.59 -9.12 -6.43
C THR A 121 -8.67 -7.93 -6.17
N LEU A 122 -9.12 -6.99 -5.35
CA LEU A 122 -8.28 -5.98 -4.73
C LEU A 122 -7.90 -6.41 -3.32
N HIS A 123 -6.62 -6.40 -3.00
CA HIS A 123 -6.11 -6.70 -1.66
C HIS A 123 -5.24 -5.56 -1.12
N GLY A 124 -5.74 -4.87 -0.11
CA GLY A 124 -4.98 -3.91 0.68
C GLY A 124 -4.05 -4.65 1.66
N THR A 125 -2.78 -4.30 1.66
CA THR A 125 -1.75 -4.89 2.51
C THR A 125 -0.75 -3.84 2.93
N GLY A 126 0.22 -4.21 3.72
CA GLY A 126 1.28 -3.31 4.17
C GLY A 126 1.95 -3.87 5.42
N ILE A 127 2.73 -3.02 6.07
CA ILE A 127 3.33 -3.33 7.35
C ILE A 127 2.54 -2.61 8.47
N HIS A 128 2.37 -1.30 8.34
CA HIS A 128 1.81 -0.44 9.38
C HIS A 128 1.18 0.84 8.77
N PRO A 129 -0.14 0.86 8.49
CA PRO A 129 -1.13 -0.20 8.61
C PRO A 129 -1.01 -1.28 7.51
N GLY A 130 -1.79 -2.35 7.64
CA GLY A 130 -1.93 -3.44 6.67
C GLY A 130 -1.40 -4.80 7.13
N GLY A 131 -0.73 -4.86 8.27
CA GLY A 131 -0.15 -6.11 8.80
C GLY A 131 0.04 -6.10 10.30
N ILE A 132 1.06 -5.43 10.80
CA ILE A 132 1.43 -5.44 12.22
C ILE A 132 0.36 -4.79 13.08
N THR A 133 -0.29 -3.73 12.60
CA THR A 133 -1.26 -2.95 13.38
C THR A 133 -2.52 -3.74 13.71
N GLU A 134 -3.01 -4.55 12.77
CA GLU A 134 -4.29 -5.26 12.95
C GLU A 134 -4.13 -6.78 12.90
N ARG A 135 -3.42 -7.32 11.92
CA ARG A 135 -3.39 -8.77 11.67
C ARG A 135 -2.64 -9.53 12.75
N PHE A 136 -1.54 -9.00 13.28
CA PHE A 136 -0.82 -9.62 14.39
C PHE A 136 -1.63 -9.61 15.68
N PRO A 137 -2.21 -8.48 16.15
CA PRO A 137 -3.12 -8.51 17.28
C PRO A 137 -4.25 -9.53 17.11
N LEU A 138 -4.89 -9.58 15.94
CA LEU A 138 -5.96 -10.54 15.67
C LEU A 138 -5.47 -11.98 15.70
N MET A 139 -4.29 -12.26 15.14
CA MET A 139 -3.72 -13.62 15.15
C MET A 139 -3.43 -14.09 16.57
N ILE A 140 -2.85 -13.23 17.42
CA ILE A 140 -2.50 -13.61 18.80
C ILE A 140 -3.70 -13.53 19.75
N SER A 141 -4.81 -12.89 19.36
CA SER A 141 -6.02 -12.79 20.15
C SER A 141 -6.60 -14.15 20.53
N ALA A 142 -6.39 -15.17 19.68
CA ALA A 142 -6.82 -16.55 19.94
C ALA A 142 -6.16 -17.18 21.20
N LEU A 143 -5.10 -16.58 21.71
CA LEU A 143 -4.43 -17.02 22.95
C LEU A 143 -5.08 -16.45 24.21
N SER A 144 -6.05 -15.55 24.08
CA SER A 144 -6.69 -14.85 25.19
C SER A 144 -8.12 -15.30 25.39
N ALA A 145 -8.52 -15.58 26.64
CA ALA A 145 -9.89 -15.97 26.95
C ALA A 145 -10.88 -14.78 26.92
N ALA A 146 -10.41 -13.57 27.21
CA ALA A 146 -11.16 -12.35 27.16
C ALA A 146 -10.23 -11.18 26.79
N ILE A 147 -10.68 -10.34 25.87
CA ILE A 147 -9.94 -9.16 25.41
C ILE A 147 -10.80 -7.95 25.71
N THR A 148 -10.27 -7.02 26.49
CA THR A 148 -10.92 -5.77 26.86
C THR A 148 -10.26 -4.55 26.26
N HIS A 149 -9.05 -4.72 25.73
CA HIS A 149 -8.21 -3.64 25.19
C HIS A 149 -7.22 -4.19 24.18
N VAL A 150 -7.00 -3.45 23.11
CA VAL A 150 -5.94 -3.70 22.14
C VAL A 150 -5.09 -2.44 22.01
N ARG A 151 -3.77 -2.58 22.09
CA ARG A 151 -2.80 -1.51 21.90
C ARG A 151 -1.73 -1.98 20.93
N ALA A 152 -1.57 -1.24 19.84
CA ALA A 152 -0.48 -1.43 18.88
C ALA A 152 0.40 -0.19 18.89
N GLU A 153 1.72 -0.38 18.97
CA GLU A 153 2.71 0.69 19.00
C GLU A 153 3.83 0.37 18.04
N GLU A 154 4.33 1.39 17.36
CA GLU A 154 5.51 1.32 16.53
C GLU A 154 6.58 2.28 17.03
N PHE A 155 7.80 1.78 17.16
CA PHE A 155 9.00 2.57 17.41
C PHE A 155 10.01 2.27 16.31
N SER A 156 10.18 3.20 15.40
CA SER A 156 11.07 3.02 14.26
C SER A 156 12.03 4.18 14.07
N ASP A 157 13.23 3.88 13.57
CA ASP A 157 14.20 4.90 13.15
C ASP A 157 14.03 5.18 11.66
N ILE A 158 13.46 6.32 11.35
CA ILE A 158 13.19 6.73 9.97
C ILE A 158 14.36 7.42 9.27
N ARG A 159 15.50 7.62 9.93
CA ARG A 159 16.68 8.28 9.33
C ARG A 159 17.24 7.54 8.13
N THR A 160 16.98 6.23 8.05
CA THR A 160 17.38 5.37 6.93
C THR A 160 16.29 5.19 5.88
N TYR A 161 15.15 5.86 6.03
CA TYR A 161 14.04 5.74 5.09
C TYR A 161 14.36 6.52 3.81
N ASP A 162 14.66 5.79 2.72
CA ASP A 162 15.11 6.36 1.44
C ASP A 162 13.95 6.92 0.59
N ALA A 163 13.13 7.78 1.21
CA ALA A 163 12.04 8.49 0.55
C ALA A 163 11.77 9.83 1.28
N PRO A 164 12.66 10.83 1.16
CA PRO A 164 12.58 12.08 1.91
C PRO A 164 11.29 12.85 1.68
N GLU A 165 10.70 12.78 0.48
CA GLU A 165 9.40 13.39 0.19
C GLU A 165 8.26 12.73 0.99
N VAL A 166 8.28 11.40 1.14
CA VAL A 166 7.30 10.68 1.95
C VAL A 166 7.46 11.07 3.42
N VAL A 167 8.69 11.11 3.91
CA VAL A 167 9.00 11.47 5.31
C VAL A 167 8.58 12.92 5.59
N GLY A 168 8.93 13.87 4.73
CA GLY A 168 8.65 15.28 4.95
C GLY A 168 7.21 15.72 4.64
N GLU A 169 6.65 15.25 3.52
CA GLU A 169 5.37 15.77 3.03
C GLU A 169 4.16 14.90 3.38
N ILE A 170 4.35 13.58 3.51
CA ILE A 170 3.25 12.66 3.88
C ILE A 170 3.27 12.38 5.38
N MET A 171 4.42 12.00 5.92
CA MET A 171 4.57 11.71 7.36
C MET A 171 4.77 12.97 8.20
N LEU A 172 4.95 14.13 7.56
CA LEU A 172 5.02 15.48 8.18
C LEU A 172 6.22 15.69 9.11
N PHE A 173 7.27 14.89 9.00
CA PHE A 173 8.47 15.08 9.79
C PHE A 173 9.18 16.40 9.43
N GLY A 174 9.56 17.16 10.46
CA GLY A 174 10.19 18.48 10.30
C GLY A 174 9.21 19.65 10.12
N LYS A 175 7.90 19.39 10.06
CA LYS A 175 6.87 20.44 10.10
C LYS A 175 6.65 20.91 11.54
N THR A 176 6.22 22.15 11.74
CA THR A 176 5.75 22.60 13.06
C THR A 176 4.42 21.93 13.42
N PRO A 177 4.03 21.87 14.70
CA PRO A 177 2.72 21.34 15.09
C PRO A 177 1.55 22.00 14.38
N GLU A 178 1.62 23.32 14.15
CA GLU A 178 0.60 24.11 13.48
C GLU A 178 0.52 23.75 11.98
N GLU A 179 1.66 23.63 11.30
CA GLU A 179 1.73 23.23 9.89
C GLU A 179 1.21 21.79 9.71
N ALA A 180 1.60 20.90 10.61
CA ALA A 180 1.15 19.51 10.57
C ALA A 180 -0.35 19.40 10.80
N ALA A 181 -0.90 20.09 11.81
CA ALA A 181 -2.33 20.08 12.09
C ALA A 181 -3.19 20.66 10.95
N ALA A 182 -2.64 21.57 10.17
CA ALA A 182 -3.30 22.15 9.00
C ALA A 182 -3.18 21.27 7.73
N SER A 183 -2.34 20.22 7.76
CA SER A 183 -2.09 19.38 6.60
C SER A 183 -3.22 18.36 6.38
N PRO A 184 -3.67 18.16 5.13
CA PRO A 184 -4.62 17.08 4.81
C PRO A 184 -4.02 15.67 5.04
N MET A 185 -2.70 15.57 5.17
CA MET A 185 -2.02 14.30 5.42
C MET A 185 -2.34 13.71 6.80
N VAL A 186 -2.73 14.54 7.77
CA VAL A 186 -3.22 14.04 9.07
C VAL A 186 -4.44 13.16 8.90
N SER A 187 -5.42 13.62 8.12
CA SER A 187 -6.63 12.83 7.84
C SER A 187 -6.30 11.61 6.99
N PHE A 188 -5.40 11.73 6.03
CA PHE A 188 -4.95 10.60 5.19
C PHE A 188 -4.29 9.50 6.02
N LEU A 189 -3.37 9.86 6.92
CA LEU A 189 -2.72 8.89 7.82
C LEU A 189 -3.74 8.33 8.83
N GLY A 190 -4.60 9.19 9.36
CA GLY A 190 -5.66 8.80 10.29
C GLY A 190 -6.64 7.78 9.69
N ASP A 191 -6.98 7.92 8.40
CA ASP A 191 -7.85 6.97 7.72
C ASP A 191 -7.21 5.56 7.64
N GLY A 192 -5.92 5.48 7.34
CA GLY A 192 -5.21 4.19 7.31
C GLY A 192 -5.28 3.45 8.65
N PHE A 193 -4.97 4.14 9.75
CA PHE A 193 -5.07 3.56 11.09
C PHE A 193 -6.53 3.32 11.52
N GLY A 194 -7.46 4.16 11.07
CA GLY A 194 -8.89 3.96 11.27
C GLY A 194 -9.36 2.61 10.72
N GLN A 195 -8.89 2.22 9.53
CA GLN A 195 -9.19 0.92 8.94
C GLN A 195 -8.68 -0.24 9.81
N SER A 196 -7.48 -0.12 10.38
CA SER A 196 -6.95 -1.13 11.30
C SER A 196 -7.78 -1.25 12.57
N MET A 197 -8.22 -0.11 13.14
CA MET A 197 -9.09 -0.08 14.32
C MET A 197 -10.45 -0.71 14.02
N GLU A 198 -11.07 -0.38 12.90
CA GLU A 198 -12.36 -0.95 12.48
C GLU A 198 -12.26 -2.46 12.27
N MET A 199 -11.17 -2.95 11.65
CA MET A 199 -10.94 -4.38 11.47
C MET A 199 -10.82 -5.11 12.81
N ILE A 200 -10.01 -4.60 13.73
CA ILE A 200 -9.86 -5.18 15.06
C ILE A 200 -11.20 -5.18 15.82
N ALA A 201 -11.93 -4.08 15.78
CA ALA A 201 -13.18 -3.95 16.46
C ALA A 201 -14.23 -4.93 15.92
N ALA A 202 -14.34 -5.05 14.60
CA ALA A 202 -15.29 -5.96 13.96
C ALA A 202 -14.99 -7.42 14.32
N GLU A 203 -13.73 -7.83 14.27
CA GLU A 203 -13.33 -9.22 14.55
C GLU A 203 -13.44 -9.59 16.03
N LEU A 204 -13.22 -8.64 16.94
CA LEU A 204 -13.30 -8.87 18.39
C LEU A 204 -14.66 -8.51 19.00
N GLY A 205 -15.59 -7.99 18.21
CA GLY A 205 -16.93 -7.61 18.66
C GLY A 205 -16.96 -6.34 19.51
N PHE A 206 -16.02 -5.42 19.32
CA PHE A 206 -16.02 -4.11 19.96
C PHE A 206 -16.92 -3.13 19.22
N ALA A 207 -17.61 -2.28 19.96
CA ALA A 207 -18.23 -1.07 19.42
C ALA A 207 -17.21 0.07 19.47
N LEU A 208 -17.02 0.75 18.34
CA LEU A 208 -16.22 1.96 18.28
C LEU A 208 -17.11 3.19 18.44
N ASP A 209 -16.55 4.25 19.03
CA ASP A 209 -17.14 5.57 18.97
C ASP A 209 -17.19 6.07 17.53
N SER A 210 -18.07 7.03 17.25
CA SER A 210 -18.36 7.48 15.89
C SER A 210 -17.17 8.15 15.18
N GLU A 211 -16.20 8.65 15.94
CA GLU A 211 -15.00 9.29 15.38
C GLU A 211 -13.73 8.88 16.16
N PRO A 212 -12.68 8.48 15.48
CA PRO A 212 -11.39 8.23 16.12
C PRO A 212 -10.77 9.54 16.59
N LEU A 213 -10.16 9.53 17.77
CA LEU A 213 -9.32 10.63 18.23
C LEU A 213 -7.96 10.53 17.57
N ALA A 214 -7.62 11.51 16.72
CA ALA A 214 -6.28 11.67 16.20
C ALA A 214 -5.52 12.66 17.09
N CYS A 215 -4.38 12.24 17.63
CA CYS A 215 -3.47 13.10 18.39
C CYS A 215 -2.08 13.04 17.79
N LEU A 216 -1.57 14.18 17.36
CA LEU A 216 -0.18 14.32 16.91
C LEU A 216 0.62 14.96 18.04
N LEU A 217 1.51 14.19 18.65
CA LEU A 217 2.45 14.69 19.63
C LEU A 217 3.84 14.76 18.99
N TYR A 218 4.33 15.98 18.75
CA TYR A 218 5.71 16.20 18.33
C TYR A 218 6.57 16.48 19.56
N THR A 219 7.47 15.56 19.86
CA THR A 219 8.61 15.87 20.72
C THR A 219 9.78 16.23 19.80
N SER A 220 10.23 17.47 19.85
CA SER A 220 11.50 17.84 19.24
C SER A 220 12.60 17.01 19.89
N PRO A 221 13.46 16.32 19.14
CA PRO A 221 14.68 15.80 19.72
C PRO A 221 15.52 17.00 20.15
N SER A 222 15.74 17.08 21.43
CA SER A 222 16.71 18.02 22.03
C SER A 222 18.12 17.62 21.65
#